data_cd7612dd6d71e09c505eb1537e990540
#
_entry.id   cd7612dd6d71e09c505eb1537e990540
#
_cell.length_a   1.000
_cell.length_b   1.000
_cell.length_c   1.000
_cell.angle_alpha   90.00
_cell.angle_beta   90.00
_cell.angle_gamma   90.00
#
_symmetry.space_group_name_H-M   'P 1'
#
loop_
_entity.id
_entity.type
_entity.pdbx_description
1 polymer ?
#
loop_
_entity_poly.entity_id
_entity_poly.type
_entity_poly.pdbx_seq_one_letter_code
_entity_poly.pdbx_strand_id
1 'polypeptide(L)'
;MKHIMNVLKNEIFKLHSVMSGLVKKVTISQESYLNNRSNEALFNIWSENVKNLQKAESDMRYLRSAYSTICSACEVDPLSVEEIVAERDARAAKKAAKKEKQPKVKKNQPAEEPKESQNK
;
A
#
# COMPACT_ATOMS: atom_id res chain seq x y z
N MET A 1 -19.84 10.55 -8.93
CA MET A 1 -18.58 11.26 -8.66
C MET A 1 -17.88 10.80 -7.39
N LYS A 2 -18.63 10.56 -6.31
CA LYS A 2 -18.02 10.00 -5.09
C LYS A 2 -17.33 8.69 -5.35
N HIS A 3 -17.93 7.84 -6.17
CA HIS A 3 -17.33 6.56 -6.51
C HIS A 3 -15.98 6.73 -7.21
N ILE A 4 -15.91 7.66 -8.16
CA ILE A 4 -14.66 7.93 -8.89
C ILE A 4 -13.60 8.47 -7.93
N MET A 5 -13.97 9.38 -7.04
CA MET A 5 -13.04 9.90 -6.03
C MET A 5 -12.47 8.75 -5.18
N ASN A 6 -13.33 7.83 -4.76
CA ASN A 6 -12.88 6.69 -3.96
C ASN A 6 -11.96 5.76 -4.74
N VAL A 7 -12.27 5.53 -6.02
CA VAL A 7 -11.40 4.72 -6.88
C VAL A 7 -10.02 5.36 -6.99
N LEU A 8 -9.98 6.68 -7.22
CA LEU A 8 -8.70 7.39 -7.33
C LEU A 8 -7.92 7.37 -6.02
N LYS A 9 -8.61 7.56 -4.89
CA LYS A 9 -7.98 7.48 -3.58
C LYS A 9 -7.38 6.09 -3.34
N ASN A 10 -8.10 5.04 -3.73
CA ASN A 10 -7.60 3.67 -3.60
C ASN A 10 -6.35 3.46 -4.45
N GLU A 11 -6.36 3.97 -5.68
CA GLU A 11 -5.19 3.83 -6.55
C GLU A 11 -3.99 4.62 -6.03
N ILE A 12 -4.23 5.81 -5.49
CA ILE A 12 -3.17 6.61 -4.87
C ILE A 12 -2.58 5.86 -3.67
N PHE A 13 -3.43 5.29 -2.84
CA PHE A 13 -2.99 4.53 -1.67
C PHE A 13 -2.15 3.32 -2.06
N LYS A 14 -2.62 2.56 -3.05
CA LYS A 14 -1.88 1.37 -3.53
C LYS A 14 -0.52 1.76 -4.10
N LEU A 15 -0.49 2.81 -4.91
CA LEU A 15 0.75 3.26 -5.53
C LEU A 15 1.73 3.79 -4.48
N HIS A 16 1.22 4.49 -3.47
CA HIS A 16 2.06 4.97 -2.37
C HIS A 16 2.77 3.79 -1.69
N SER A 17 2.04 2.71 -1.46
CA SER A 17 2.61 1.50 -0.87
C SER A 17 3.70 0.89 -1.76
N VAL A 18 3.43 0.83 -3.08
CA VAL A 18 4.41 0.33 -4.06
C VAL A 18 5.65 1.21 -4.06
N MET A 19 5.46 2.54 -4.04
CA MET A 19 6.57 3.48 -4.05
C MET A 19 7.45 3.34 -2.81
N SER A 20 6.85 3.11 -1.65
CA SER A 20 7.61 2.89 -0.42
C SER A 20 8.56 1.70 -0.56
N GLY A 21 8.06 0.60 -1.16
CA GLY A 21 8.89 -0.57 -1.43
C GLY A 21 9.99 -0.29 -2.44
N LEU A 22 9.66 0.50 -3.48
CA LEU A 22 10.65 0.85 -4.51
C LEU A 22 11.77 1.73 -3.95
N VAL A 23 11.43 2.68 -3.06
CA VAL A 23 12.43 3.52 -2.41
C VAL A 23 13.42 2.65 -1.63
N LYS A 24 12.92 1.66 -0.91
CA LYS A 24 13.78 0.73 -0.16
C LYS A 24 14.69 -0.05 -1.11
N LYS A 25 14.14 -0.55 -2.22
CA LYS A 25 14.92 -1.29 -3.22
C LYS A 25 16.02 -0.43 -3.83
N VAL A 26 15.70 0.83 -4.16
CA VAL A 26 16.68 1.76 -4.70
C VAL A 26 17.81 1.98 -3.70
N THR A 27 17.47 2.23 -2.44
CA THR A 27 18.46 2.49 -1.39
C THR A 27 19.38 1.29 -1.20
N ILE A 28 18.81 0.09 -1.08
CA ILE A 28 19.60 -1.13 -0.87
C ILE A 28 20.49 -1.42 -2.07
N SER A 29 19.96 -1.32 -3.28
CA SER A 29 20.75 -1.61 -4.48
C SER A 29 21.81 -0.56 -4.71
N GLN A 30 21.55 0.69 -4.35
CA GLN A 30 22.56 1.76 -4.42
C GLN A 30 23.73 1.44 -3.49
N GLU A 31 23.44 1.08 -2.25
CA GLU A 31 24.48 0.73 -1.28
C GLU A 31 25.30 -0.48 -1.75
N SER A 32 24.61 -1.48 -2.27
CA SER A 32 25.30 -2.68 -2.78
C SER A 32 26.26 -2.32 -3.90
N TYR A 33 25.84 -1.48 -4.83
CA TYR A 33 26.70 -1.06 -5.93
C TYR A 33 27.86 -0.20 -5.44
N LEU A 34 27.60 0.75 -4.53
CA LEU A 34 28.65 1.64 -4.03
C LEU A 34 29.72 0.88 -3.26
N ASN A 35 29.35 -0.24 -2.65
CA ASN A 35 30.31 -1.11 -1.95
C ASN A 35 31.05 -2.04 -2.88
N ASN A 36 30.63 -2.16 -4.14
CA ASN A 36 31.26 -3.02 -5.11
C ASN A 36 31.09 -2.44 -6.52
N ARG A 37 31.74 -1.32 -6.78
CA ARG A 37 31.55 -0.53 -8.01
C ARG A 37 32.00 -1.22 -9.29
N SER A 38 32.81 -2.26 -9.16
CA SER A 38 33.24 -3.00 -10.34
C SER A 38 32.22 -4.04 -10.81
N ASN A 39 31.16 -4.24 -10.05
CA ASN A 39 30.13 -5.23 -10.38
C ASN A 39 29.03 -4.59 -11.22
N GLU A 40 29.07 -4.87 -12.53
CA GLU A 40 28.12 -4.32 -13.49
C GLU A 40 26.69 -4.81 -13.23
N ALA A 41 26.54 -6.04 -12.77
CA ALA A 41 25.23 -6.58 -12.46
C ALA A 41 24.53 -5.78 -11.36
N LEU A 42 25.29 -5.35 -10.35
CA LEU A 42 24.74 -4.53 -9.27
C LEU A 42 24.33 -3.15 -9.79
N PHE A 43 25.11 -2.58 -10.70
CA PHE A 43 24.75 -1.31 -11.32
C PHE A 43 23.44 -1.45 -12.10
N ASN A 44 23.27 -2.53 -12.85
CA ASN A 44 22.07 -2.75 -13.64
C ASN A 44 20.83 -2.91 -12.76
N ILE A 45 20.98 -3.59 -11.61
CA ILE A 45 19.88 -3.75 -10.66
C ILE A 45 19.46 -2.39 -10.10
N TRP A 46 20.44 -1.59 -9.67
CA TRP A 46 20.19 -0.25 -9.15
C TRP A 46 19.50 0.62 -10.20
N SER A 47 20.04 0.63 -11.43
CA SER A 47 19.49 1.41 -12.54
C SER A 47 18.05 1.04 -12.82
N GLU A 48 17.73 -0.25 -12.82
CA GLU A 48 16.38 -0.74 -13.08
C GLU A 48 15.43 -0.30 -11.94
N ASN A 49 15.87 -0.39 -10.70
CA ASN A 49 15.07 0.04 -9.56
C ASN A 49 14.78 1.54 -9.62
N VAL A 50 15.77 2.34 -10.04
CA VAL A 50 15.58 3.79 -10.20
C VAL A 50 14.54 4.07 -11.28
N LYS A 51 14.59 3.36 -12.40
CA LYS A 51 13.62 3.54 -13.48
C LYS A 51 12.20 3.20 -13.00
N ASN A 52 12.08 2.12 -12.26
CA ASN A 52 10.77 1.70 -11.74
C ASN A 52 10.21 2.74 -10.78
N LEU A 53 11.05 3.32 -9.93
CA LEU A 53 10.62 4.36 -9.00
C LEU A 53 10.20 5.61 -9.77
N GLN A 54 10.96 6.03 -10.78
CA GLN A 54 10.64 7.20 -11.60
C GLN A 54 9.29 7.03 -12.29
N LYS A 55 9.03 5.81 -12.81
CA LYS A 55 7.73 5.52 -13.45
C LYS A 55 6.60 5.64 -12.43
N ALA A 56 6.78 5.09 -11.24
CA ALA A 56 5.77 5.15 -10.19
C ALA A 56 5.52 6.60 -9.76
N GLU A 57 6.56 7.42 -9.67
CA GLU A 57 6.42 8.84 -9.34
C GLU A 57 5.61 9.58 -10.40
N SER A 58 5.85 9.26 -11.67
CA SER A 58 5.11 9.84 -12.78
C SER A 58 3.63 9.45 -12.71
N ASP A 59 3.36 8.17 -12.46
CA ASP A 59 1.99 7.66 -12.31
C ASP A 59 1.30 8.33 -11.12
N MET A 60 2.02 8.55 -10.03
CA MET A 60 1.45 9.22 -8.85
C MET A 60 1.06 10.66 -9.17
N ARG A 61 1.89 11.39 -9.90
CA ARG A 61 1.57 12.76 -10.31
C ARG A 61 0.29 12.78 -11.15
N TYR A 62 0.16 11.83 -12.06
CA TYR A 62 -1.03 11.72 -12.89
C TYR A 62 -2.28 11.45 -12.05
N LEU A 63 -2.20 10.48 -11.13
CA LEU A 63 -3.33 10.13 -10.27
C LEU A 63 -3.75 11.30 -9.37
N ARG A 64 -2.77 12.00 -8.81
CA ARG A 64 -3.05 13.15 -7.95
C ARG A 64 -3.73 14.27 -8.74
N SER A 65 -3.28 14.51 -9.96
CA SER A 65 -3.87 15.52 -10.83
C SER A 65 -5.32 15.16 -11.17
N ALA A 66 -5.56 13.91 -11.53
CA ALA A 66 -6.91 13.43 -11.85
C ALA A 66 -7.82 13.54 -10.63
N TYR A 67 -7.32 13.14 -9.46
CA TYR A 67 -8.08 13.22 -8.21
C TYR A 67 -8.43 14.67 -7.87
N SER A 68 -7.47 15.57 -8.00
CA SER A 68 -7.67 17.00 -7.73
C SER A 68 -8.72 17.59 -8.67
N THR A 69 -8.68 17.21 -9.94
CA THR A 69 -9.65 17.68 -10.93
C THR A 69 -11.07 17.22 -10.56
N ILE A 70 -11.22 15.97 -10.18
CA ILE A 70 -12.52 15.42 -9.79
C ILE A 70 -13.03 16.10 -8.52
N CYS A 71 -12.16 16.33 -7.55
CA CYS A 71 -12.53 17.03 -6.32
C CYS A 71 -13.00 18.45 -6.61
N SER A 72 -12.32 19.16 -7.51
CA SER A 72 -12.74 20.50 -7.91
C SER A 72 -14.11 20.49 -8.55
N ALA A 73 -14.38 19.52 -9.41
CA ALA A 73 -15.67 19.38 -10.07
C ALA A 73 -16.79 19.11 -9.07
N CYS A 74 -16.48 18.48 -7.96
CA CYS A 74 -17.45 18.17 -6.89
C CYS A 74 -17.44 19.21 -5.78
N GLU A 75 -16.63 20.25 -5.89
CA GLU A 75 -16.49 21.33 -4.90
C GLU A 75 -16.06 20.78 -3.54
N VAL A 76 -15.11 19.84 -3.57
CA VAL A 76 -14.54 19.21 -2.39
C VAL A 76 -13.05 19.47 -2.40
N ASP A 77 -12.48 19.78 -1.23
CA ASP A 77 -11.04 19.96 -1.12
C ASP A 77 -10.34 18.61 -1.22
N PRO A 78 -9.31 18.48 -2.08
CA PRO A 78 -8.60 17.22 -2.20
C PRO A 78 -7.73 16.95 -0.96
N LEU A 79 -7.68 15.69 -0.57
CA LEU A 79 -6.80 15.26 0.50
C LEU A 79 -5.37 15.12 -0.04
N SER A 80 -4.38 15.34 0.82
CA SER A 80 -2.99 15.04 0.47
C SER A 80 -2.79 13.53 0.47
N VAL A 81 -1.66 13.08 -0.12
CA VAL A 81 -1.34 11.66 -0.12
C VAL A 81 -1.25 11.14 1.32
N GLU A 82 -0.62 11.91 2.20
CA GLU A 82 -0.48 11.55 3.62
C GLU A 82 -1.83 11.38 4.30
N GLU A 83 -2.76 12.27 4.00
CA GLU A 83 -4.11 12.20 4.56
C GLU A 83 -4.87 10.97 4.05
N ILE A 84 -4.72 10.66 2.76
CA ILE A 84 -5.34 9.48 2.17
C ILE A 84 -4.81 8.20 2.81
N VAL A 85 -3.49 8.12 2.99
CA VAL A 85 -2.84 6.97 3.62
C VAL A 85 -3.31 6.83 5.05
N ALA A 86 -3.36 7.94 5.81
CA ALA A 86 -3.82 7.92 7.19
C ALA A 86 -5.27 7.44 7.31
N GLU A 87 -6.13 7.88 6.39
CA GLU A 87 -7.53 7.46 6.36
C GLU A 87 -7.66 5.96 6.12
N ARG A 88 -6.89 5.42 5.17
CA ARG A 88 -6.93 4.00 4.86
C ARG A 88 -6.35 3.15 6.00
N ASP A 89 -5.28 3.62 6.62
CA ASP A 89 -4.68 2.92 7.75
C ASP A 89 -5.63 2.88 8.94
N ALA A 90 -6.35 3.98 9.19
CA ALA A 90 -7.33 4.02 10.25
C ALA A 90 -8.47 3.03 10.00
N ARG A 91 -8.91 2.90 8.75
CA ARG A 91 -9.94 1.92 8.38
C ARG A 91 -9.45 0.48 8.58
N ALA A 92 -8.21 0.22 8.19
CA ALA A 92 -7.63 -1.11 8.36
C ALA A 92 -7.51 -1.47 9.84
N ALA A 93 -7.10 -0.50 10.67
CA ALA A 93 -7.01 -0.71 12.11
C ALA A 93 -8.37 -1.00 12.73
N LYS A 94 -9.41 -0.29 12.29
CA LYS A 94 -10.77 -0.54 12.76
C LYS A 94 -11.26 -1.93 12.38
N LYS A 95 -10.97 -2.35 11.16
CA LYS A 95 -11.35 -3.69 10.68
C LYS A 95 -10.64 -4.77 11.48
N ALA A 96 -9.37 -4.59 11.75
CA ALA A 96 -8.59 -5.54 12.52
C ALA A 96 -9.12 -5.65 13.95
N ALA A 97 -9.44 -4.52 14.57
CA ALA A 97 -10.01 -4.52 15.90
C ALA A 97 -11.36 -5.24 15.95
N LYS A 98 -12.21 -5.01 14.97
CA LYS A 98 -13.50 -5.69 14.86
C LYS A 98 -13.32 -7.19 14.69
N LYS A 99 -12.38 -7.60 13.87
CA LYS A 99 -12.10 -9.02 13.62
C LYS A 99 -11.60 -9.71 14.89
N GLU A 100 -10.79 -9.04 15.68
CA GLU A 100 -10.29 -9.60 16.91
C GLU A 100 -11.40 -9.87 17.91
N LYS A 101 -12.40 -9.01 17.95
CA LYS A 101 -13.53 -9.17 18.85
C LYS A 101 -14.44 -10.31 18.42
N GLN A 102 -14.66 -10.45 17.14
CA GLN A 102 -15.56 -11.47 16.61
C GLN A 102 -15.03 -12.89 16.72
N PRO A 103 -13.77 -13.16 16.36
CA PRO A 103 -13.27 -14.53 16.39
C PRO A 103 -13.31 -15.19 17.74
N LYS A 104 -13.25 -14.40 18.80
CA LYS A 104 -13.33 -14.96 20.15
C LYS A 104 -14.62 -15.68 20.42
N VAL A 105 -15.65 -15.29 19.75
CA VAL A 105 -16.96 -15.92 19.89
C VAL A 105 -17.05 -17.19 19.07
N LYS A 106 -16.39 -17.27 17.97
CA LYS A 106 -16.52 -18.35 17.00
C LYS A 106 -15.58 -19.50 17.22
N LYS A 107 -14.52 -19.31 17.69
CA LYS A 107 -13.52 -20.34 17.71
C LYS A 107 -13.66 -21.33 18.83
N ASN A 108 -14.03 -21.10 18.52
CA ASN A 108 -13.82 -22.12 18.89
C ASN A 108 -14.14 -22.91 18.87
N GLN A 109 -14.23 -22.59 18.58
CA GLN A 109 -14.40 -23.42 18.39
C GLN A 109 -14.34 -24.10 18.22
N PRO A 110 -14.37 -24.14 18.45
CA PRO A 110 -14.21 -25.16 18.21
C PRO A 110 -14.14 -25.87 18.12
N ALA A 111 -14.13 -25.75 18.28
CA ALA A 111 -14.03 -26.65 18.10
C ALA A 111 -13.94 -27.27 18.07
N GLU A 112 -13.90 -27.12 18.26
CA GLU A 112 -13.87 -27.97 18.23
C GLU A 112 -13.88 -28.63 18.20
N GLU A 113 -13.94 -28.58 18.33
CA GLU A 113 -14.00 -29.51 18.35
C GLU A 113 -14.00 -30.15 18.44
N PRO A 114 -14.13 -30.10 18.69
CA PRO A 114 -14.11 -31.12 18.81
C PRO A 114 -14.09 -31.81 18.94
N LYS A 115 -14.12 -31.76 19.14
CA LYS A 115 -14.12 -32.69 19.28
C LYS A 115 -14.07 -33.42 19.34
N GLU A 116 -13.98 -33.14 19.25
CA GLU A 116 -13.95 -34.00 19.33
C GLU A 116 -13.92 -34.61 19.39
N SER A 117 -13.99 -34.33 19.58
CA SER A 117 -14.01 -35.19 19.74
C SER A 117 -14.12 -35.82 19.90
N GLN A 118 -14.28 -35.77 20.06
CA GLN A 118 -14.39 -36.66 20.26
C GLN A 118 -14.59 -37.46 20.34
N ASN A 119 -14.71 -37.31 20.40
CA ASN A 119 -14.88 -38.39 20.50
C ASN A 119 -14.98 -39.15 20.53
N LYS A 120 -15.03 -38.87 20.67
CA LYS A 120 -15.09 -39.86 20.50
C LYS A 120 -15.03 -40.71 20.83
#